data_6e6089f0d8d4508cc950dd5ca52b2e76
#
_entry.id   6e6089f0d8d4508cc950dd5ca52b2e76
#
_cell.length_a   1.000
_cell.length_b   1.000
_cell.length_c   1.000
_cell.angle_alpha   90.00
_cell.angle_beta   90.00
_cell.angle_gamma   90.00
#
_symmetry.space_group_name_H-M   'P 1'
#
loop_
_entity.id
_entity.type
_entity.pdbx_description
1 polymer ?
#
loop_
_entity_poly.entity_id
_entity_poly.type
_entity_poly.pdbx_seq_one_letter_code
_entity_poly.pdbx_strand_id
1 'polypeptide(L)'
;MRAALALLAVVTAVTAWTASAAARGGDYRFDGGTQAQRRQIAAALDVSTFDWSLVPARVTIHVADDVESSAAPGEIWINAGLLGGGRFAWGLIQHEYAHQVDFFLLGAAARATLASALGADAWCYEVPGLPHARYGCERFASSLAWSYWPSKDNVLRPAAPADEAASLPPARFRALLTQLLAA
;
A
#
# COMPACT_ATOMS: atom_id res chain seq x y z
N MET A 1 55.12 37.86 38.69
CA MET A 1 54.37 37.93 37.45
C MET A 1 53.76 36.54 37.22
N ARG A 2 52.45 36.41 37.39
CA ARG A 2 51.71 35.13 37.17
C ARG A 2 50.88 35.29 35.91
N ALA A 3 51.20 34.49 34.87
CA ALA A 3 50.43 34.42 33.66
C ALA A 3 49.27 33.48 33.83
N ALA A 4 48.04 33.96 33.64
CA ALA A 4 46.82 33.16 33.62
C ALA A 4 46.59 32.70 32.20
N LEU A 5 46.61 31.38 31.96
CA LEU A 5 46.11 30.77 30.71
C LEU A 5 44.59 30.65 30.77
N ALA A 6 43.89 31.32 29.87
CA ALA A 6 42.47 31.14 29.66
C ALA A 6 42.27 30.00 28.63
N LEU A 7 41.62 28.93 29.08
CA LEU A 7 41.21 27.83 28.22
C LEU A 7 39.87 28.20 27.57
N LEU A 8 39.89 28.39 26.25
CA LEU A 8 38.66 28.60 25.46
C LEU A 8 38.07 27.21 25.09
N ALA A 9 36.97 26.84 25.74
CA ALA A 9 36.23 25.65 25.37
C ALA A 9 35.31 25.95 24.17
N VAL A 10 35.66 25.41 23.01
CA VAL A 10 34.79 25.45 21.83
C VAL A 10 33.75 24.33 21.95
N VAL A 11 32.51 24.68 22.26
CA VAL A 11 31.36 23.75 22.23
C VAL A 11 30.85 23.69 20.80
N THR A 12 31.24 22.65 20.08
CA THR A 12 30.64 22.33 18.77
C THR A 12 29.26 21.68 18.98
N ALA A 13 28.19 22.45 18.78
CA ALA A 13 26.85 21.91 18.74
C ALA A 13 26.69 21.08 17.46
N VAL A 14 26.71 19.75 17.62
CA VAL A 14 26.32 18.81 16.55
C VAL A 14 24.79 18.85 16.47
N THR A 15 24.25 19.62 15.55
CA THR A 15 22.84 19.53 15.15
C THR A 15 22.64 18.21 14.41
N ALA A 16 22.19 17.18 15.12
CA ALA A 16 21.69 15.97 14.50
C ALA A 16 20.43 16.34 13.69
N TRP A 17 20.58 16.42 12.39
CA TRP A 17 19.44 16.40 11.48
C TRP A 17 18.83 15.00 11.58
N THR A 18 17.80 14.86 12.40
CA THR A 18 16.89 13.73 12.29
C THR A 18 16.12 13.95 10.99
N ALA A 19 16.58 13.34 9.90
CA ALA A 19 15.74 13.14 8.74
C ALA A 19 14.54 12.33 9.25
N SER A 20 13.40 13.00 9.41
CA SER A 20 12.12 12.33 9.60
C SER A 20 11.97 11.47 8.36
N ALA A 21 12.09 10.15 8.49
CA ALA A 21 11.65 9.24 7.44
C ALA A 21 10.18 9.58 7.24
N ALA A 22 9.86 10.23 6.10
CA ALA A 22 8.48 10.51 5.74
C ALA A 22 7.74 9.18 5.87
N ALA A 23 6.67 9.16 6.66
CA ALA A 23 5.91 7.96 6.91
C ALA A 23 5.37 7.48 5.56
N ARG A 24 5.89 6.35 5.06
CA ARG A 24 5.45 5.72 3.81
C ARG A 24 4.01 5.21 3.89
N GLY A 25 3.40 5.26 5.10
CA GLY A 25 2.11 4.69 5.41
C GLY A 25 0.89 5.40 4.81
N GLY A 26 1.06 6.53 4.11
CA GLY A 26 -0.05 7.31 3.56
C GLY A 26 -0.73 8.25 4.57
N ASP A 27 -1.66 9.07 4.08
CA ASP A 27 -2.52 9.93 4.91
C ASP A 27 -3.89 9.29 5.08
N TYR A 28 -4.16 8.74 6.26
CA TYR A 28 -5.44 8.11 6.54
C TYR A 28 -5.93 8.39 7.96
N ARG A 29 -7.22 8.17 8.17
CA ARG A 29 -7.88 8.17 9.47
C ARG A 29 -8.72 6.91 9.64
N PHE A 30 -8.93 6.50 10.87
CA PHE A 30 -9.79 5.38 11.20
C PHE A 30 -11.18 5.84 11.59
N ASP A 31 -12.18 5.09 11.13
CA ASP A 31 -13.53 5.07 11.62
C ASP A 31 -13.85 3.65 12.13
N GLY A 32 -14.25 3.54 13.39
CA GLY A 32 -14.45 2.23 14.03
C GLY A 32 -13.14 1.48 14.38
N GLY A 33 -13.28 0.20 14.67
CA GLY A 33 -12.20 -0.69 15.07
C GLY A 33 -11.59 -0.41 16.45
N THR A 34 -11.04 -1.44 17.07
CA THR A 34 -10.26 -1.34 18.31
C THR A 34 -8.87 -0.77 18.05
N GLN A 35 -8.20 -0.29 19.10
CA GLN A 35 -6.80 0.17 19.00
C GLN A 35 -5.85 -0.93 18.47
N ALA A 36 -6.09 -2.21 18.82
CA ALA A 36 -5.28 -3.32 18.32
C ALA A 36 -5.44 -3.53 16.82
N GLN A 37 -6.68 -3.47 16.31
CA GLN A 37 -6.99 -3.56 14.89
C GLN A 37 -6.38 -2.40 14.09
N ARG A 38 -6.53 -1.16 14.58
CA ARG A 38 -5.93 0.03 13.97
C ARG A 38 -4.40 -0.07 13.90
N ARG A 39 -3.75 -0.58 14.97
CA ARG A 39 -2.30 -0.84 14.95
C ARG A 39 -1.89 -1.90 13.92
N GLN A 40 -2.70 -2.94 13.74
CA GLN A 40 -2.43 -3.95 12.70
C GLN A 40 -2.49 -3.35 11.30
N ILE A 41 -3.51 -2.54 11.02
CA ILE A 41 -3.66 -1.88 9.72
C ILE A 41 -2.48 -0.94 9.45
N ALA A 42 -2.12 -0.10 10.43
CA ALA A 42 -0.95 0.76 10.32
C ALA A 42 0.33 -0.05 10.03
N ALA A 43 0.57 -1.12 10.78
CA ALA A 43 1.73 -1.99 10.58
C ALA A 43 1.72 -2.70 9.20
N ALA A 44 0.54 -3.02 8.67
CA ALA A 44 0.40 -3.61 7.33
C ALA A 44 0.81 -2.62 6.23
N LEU A 45 0.46 -1.35 6.38
CA LEU A 45 0.87 -0.30 5.44
C LEU A 45 2.35 0.04 5.58
N ASP A 46 2.86 0.13 6.81
CA ASP A 46 4.25 0.48 7.09
C ASP A 46 5.26 -0.58 6.61
N VAL A 47 4.88 -1.86 6.59
CA VAL A 47 5.78 -2.94 6.15
C VAL A 47 5.93 -2.99 4.62
N SER A 48 5.01 -2.40 3.88
CA SER A 48 5.09 -2.27 2.43
C SER A 48 6.25 -1.35 2.04
N THR A 49 6.96 -1.70 0.98
CA THR A 49 7.97 -0.81 0.40
C THR A 49 7.38 0.18 -0.61
N PHE A 50 6.08 0.12 -0.88
CA PHE A 50 5.37 1.13 -1.65
C PHE A 50 5.21 2.43 -0.83
N ASP A 51 5.32 3.56 -1.50
CA ASP A 51 5.09 4.86 -0.88
C ASP A 51 3.61 5.26 -0.99
N TRP A 52 2.82 4.91 0.03
CA TRP A 52 1.39 5.23 0.06
C TRP A 52 1.10 6.74 0.15
N SER A 53 2.10 7.57 0.50
CA SER A 53 1.95 9.03 0.52
C SER A 53 1.79 9.65 -0.86
N LEU A 54 2.02 8.87 -1.93
CA LEU A 54 1.71 9.26 -3.30
C LEU A 54 0.20 9.46 -3.54
N VAL A 55 -0.66 8.80 -2.75
CA VAL A 55 -2.12 9.03 -2.81
C VAL A 55 -2.41 10.43 -2.27
N PRO A 56 -2.94 11.37 -3.11
CA PRO A 56 -3.02 12.79 -2.77
C PRO A 56 -4.22 13.13 -1.86
N ALA A 57 -4.96 12.12 -1.42
CA ALA A 57 -6.17 12.26 -0.62
C ALA A 57 -6.01 11.58 0.74
N ARG A 58 -6.65 12.17 1.77
CA ARG A 58 -6.81 11.48 3.04
C ARG A 58 -7.86 10.37 2.91
N VAL A 59 -7.46 9.13 3.20
CA VAL A 59 -8.31 7.95 3.14
C VAL A 59 -8.98 7.70 4.49
N THR A 60 -10.30 7.48 4.51
CA THR A 60 -11.00 6.98 5.69
C THR A 60 -11.00 5.45 5.67
N ILE A 61 -10.48 4.82 6.71
CA ILE A 61 -10.49 3.35 6.86
C ILE A 61 -11.54 2.98 7.91
N HIS A 62 -12.67 2.46 7.43
CA HIS A 62 -13.74 1.93 8.24
C HIS A 62 -13.42 0.51 8.68
N VAL A 63 -13.48 0.24 9.97
CA VAL A 63 -13.22 -1.09 10.53
C VAL A 63 -14.45 -1.54 11.30
N ALA A 64 -15.16 -2.51 10.75
CA ALA A 64 -16.40 -3.02 11.33
C ALA A 64 -16.52 -4.54 11.14
N ASP A 65 -17.34 -5.18 11.97
CA ASP A 65 -17.77 -6.55 11.77
C ASP A 65 -18.84 -6.61 10.67
N ASP A 66 -18.99 -7.76 10.04
CA ASP A 66 -20.04 -8.05 9.06
C ASP A 66 -20.07 -7.14 7.82
N VAL A 67 -18.94 -6.51 7.48
CA VAL A 67 -18.76 -5.80 6.22
C VAL A 67 -17.90 -6.62 5.28
N GLU A 68 -18.12 -6.49 3.97
CA GLU A 68 -17.18 -6.97 2.96
C GLU A 68 -16.01 -5.98 2.86
N SER A 69 -14.77 -6.50 2.83
CA SER A 69 -13.61 -5.63 2.60
C SER A 69 -13.67 -5.12 1.17
N SER A 70 -13.56 -3.79 1.00
CA SER A 70 -13.73 -3.12 -0.28
C SER A 70 -13.18 -1.71 -0.24
N ALA A 71 -13.04 -1.07 -1.41
CA ALA A 71 -12.57 0.30 -1.52
C ALA A 71 -13.44 1.13 -2.48
N ALA A 72 -13.60 2.42 -2.13
CA ALA A 72 -14.11 3.47 -2.99
C ALA A 72 -13.16 4.68 -2.91
N PRO A 73 -13.24 5.66 -3.83
CA PRO A 73 -12.33 6.81 -3.80
C PRO A 73 -12.36 7.53 -2.44
N GLY A 74 -11.23 7.53 -1.72
CA GLY A 74 -11.07 8.13 -0.40
C GLY A 74 -11.60 7.30 0.77
N GLU A 75 -12.15 6.12 0.53
CA GLU A 75 -12.72 5.25 1.56
C GLU A 75 -12.30 3.79 1.38
N ILE A 76 -12.09 3.10 2.50
CA ILE A 76 -11.78 1.66 2.56
C ILE A 76 -12.62 1.05 3.68
N TRP A 77 -13.23 -0.08 3.44
CA TRP A 77 -13.89 -0.91 4.45
C TRP A 77 -13.06 -2.15 4.71
N ILE A 78 -12.80 -2.45 5.97
CA ILE A 78 -12.06 -3.64 6.41
C ILE A 78 -12.94 -4.43 7.35
N ASN A 79 -13.20 -5.69 7.00
CA ASN A 79 -13.84 -6.63 7.92
C ASN A 79 -12.93 -6.89 9.12
N ALA A 80 -13.40 -6.53 10.30
CA ALA A 80 -12.64 -6.63 11.55
C ALA A 80 -12.27 -8.09 11.89
N GLY A 81 -13.09 -9.06 11.47
CA GLY A 81 -12.82 -10.48 11.65
C GLY A 81 -11.56 -10.97 10.92
N LEU A 82 -11.22 -10.37 9.75
CA LEU A 82 -10.00 -10.72 9.03
C LEU A 82 -8.73 -10.40 9.82
N LEU A 83 -8.77 -9.37 10.67
CA LEU A 83 -7.62 -8.94 11.47
C LEU A 83 -7.24 -9.96 12.55
N GLY A 84 -8.13 -10.91 12.88
CA GLY A 84 -7.82 -12.08 13.71
C GLY A 84 -6.76 -13.01 13.11
N GLY A 85 -6.57 -12.97 11.79
CA GLY A 85 -5.52 -13.71 11.08
C GLY A 85 -4.10 -13.14 11.22
N GLY A 86 -3.93 -12.02 11.94
CA GLY A 86 -2.64 -11.37 12.15
C GLY A 86 -2.01 -10.94 10.83
N ARG A 87 -0.72 -11.22 10.65
CA ARG A 87 0.02 -10.81 9.44
C ARG A 87 -0.55 -11.36 8.13
N PHE A 88 -1.29 -12.44 8.17
CA PHE A 88 -1.92 -13.01 6.98
C PHE A 88 -2.90 -12.03 6.33
N ALA A 89 -3.60 -11.22 7.12
CA ALA A 89 -4.53 -10.21 6.64
C ALA A 89 -3.83 -8.97 6.04
N TRP A 90 -2.53 -8.78 6.26
CA TRP A 90 -1.82 -7.56 5.85
C TRP A 90 -1.79 -7.36 4.34
N GLY A 91 -1.70 -8.45 3.58
CA GLY A 91 -1.80 -8.40 2.12
C GLY A 91 -3.14 -7.84 1.64
N LEU A 92 -4.25 -8.25 2.28
CA LEU A 92 -5.58 -7.73 1.96
C LEU A 92 -5.72 -6.24 2.29
N ILE A 93 -5.18 -5.79 3.42
CA ILE A 93 -5.17 -4.37 3.78
C ILE A 93 -4.43 -3.55 2.71
N GLN A 94 -3.27 -4.03 2.26
CA GLN A 94 -2.50 -3.38 1.19
C GLN A 94 -3.24 -3.42 -0.14
N HIS A 95 -3.99 -4.49 -0.44
CA HIS A 95 -4.83 -4.62 -1.63
C HIS A 95 -5.92 -3.54 -1.64
N GLU A 96 -6.67 -3.39 -0.56
CA GLU A 96 -7.71 -2.37 -0.47
C GLU A 96 -7.12 -0.95 -0.60
N TYR A 97 -5.95 -0.72 -0.01
CA TYR A 97 -5.28 0.57 -0.16
C TYR A 97 -4.73 0.77 -1.58
N ALA A 98 -4.36 -0.29 -2.29
CA ALA A 98 -3.91 -0.20 -3.67
C ALA A 98 -5.00 0.28 -4.64
N HIS A 99 -6.27 0.05 -4.33
CA HIS A 99 -7.38 0.66 -5.08
C HIS A 99 -7.36 2.19 -4.99
N GLN A 100 -6.86 2.79 -3.90
CA GLN A 100 -6.69 4.25 -3.84
C GLN A 100 -5.61 4.73 -4.82
N VAL A 101 -4.56 3.93 -5.04
CA VAL A 101 -3.56 4.21 -6.10
C VAL A 101 -4.22 4.17 -7.47
N ASP A 102 -5.08 3.18 -7.74
CA ASP A 102 -5.85 3.13 -8.98
C ASP A 102 -6.74 4.37 -9.14
N PHE A 103 -7.54 4.69 -8.14
CA PHE A 103 -8.51 5.78 -8.22
C PHE A 103 -7.86 7.15 -8.45
N PHE A 104 -6.74 7.42 -7.79
CA PHE A 104 -6.15 8.77 -7.74
C PHE A 104 -4.95 8.95 -8.67
N LEU A 105 -4.24 7.88 -9.04
CA LEU A 105 -2.97 8.00 -9.77
C LEU A 105 -3.00 7.40 -11.17
N LEU A 106 -3.93 6.47 -11.46
CA LEU A 106 -3.97 5.82 -12.77
C LEU A 106 -4.99 6.47 -13.70
N GLY A 107 -4.49 7.09 -14.75
CA GLY A 107 -5.34 7.54 -15.88
C GLY A 107 -5.71 6.37 -16.81
N ALA A 108 -6.64 6.63 -17.75
CA ALA A 108 -7.15 5.61 -18.68
C ALA A 108 -6.04 4.89 -19.47
N ALA A 109 -5.00 5.60 -19.91
CA ALA A 109 -3.87 5.01 -20.65
C ALA A 109 -3.04 4.05 -19.77
N ALA A 110 -2.81 4.42 -18.51
CA ALA A 110 -2.09 3.57 -17.55
C ALA A 110 -2.91 2.30 -17.24
N ARG A 111 -4.21 2.44 -17.01
CA ARG A 111 -5.13 1.30 -16.80
C ARG A 111 -5.17 0.36 -18.00
N ALA A 112 -5.26 0.86 -19.23
CA ALA A 112 -5.20 0.05 -20.44
C ALA A 112 -3.88 -0.72 -20.57
N THR A 113 -2.76 -0.08 -20.26
CA THR A 113 -1.43 -0.70 -20.28
C THR A 113 -1.35 -1.81 -19.22
N LEU A 114 -1.82 -1.54 -18.00
CA LEU A 114 -1.83 -2.53 -16.91
C LEU A 114 -2.78 -3.68 -17.21
N ALA A 115 -4.00 -3.42 -17.73
CA ALA A 115 -4.92 -4.47 -18.12
C ALA A 115 -4.27 -5.46 -19.10
N SER A 116 -3.62 -4.94 -20.14
CA SER A 116 -2.89 -5.76 -21.11
C SER A 116 -1.74 -6.54 -20.45
N ALA A 117 -0.90 -5.88 -19.65
CA ALA A 117 0.25 -6.51 -19.02
C ALA A 117 -0.12 -7.57 -17.98
N LEU A 118 -1.24 -7.38 -17.30
CA LEU A 118 -1.77 -8.30 -16.28
C LEU A 118 -2.69 -9.38 -16.86
N GLY A 119 -3.01 -9.33 -18.16
CA GLY A 119 -3.90 -10.28 -18.83
C GLY A 119 -5.33 -10.21 -18.30
N ALA A 120 -5.84 -9.01 -18.06
CA ALA A 120 -7.20 -8.77 -17.62
C ALA A 120 -8.17 -8.66 -18.81
N ASP A 121 -9.44 -9.05 -18.59
CA ASP A 121 -10.48 -8.97 -19.60
C ASP A 121 -11.17 -7.61 -19.66
N ALA A 122 -11.30 -6.97 -18.50
CA ALA A 122 -11.85 -5.63 -18.32
C ALA A 122 -11.13 -4.93 -17.17
N TRP A 123 -11.23 -3.59 -17.06
CA TRP A 123 -10.67 -2.94 -15.87
C TRP A 123 -11.58 -3.24 -14.68
N CYS A 124 -12.20 -2.33 -14.02
CA CYS A 124 -12.97 -2.58 -12.80
C CYS A 124 -14.46 -2.70 -13.12
N TYR A 125 -15.05 -3.90 -13.05
CA TYR A 125 -16.48 -4.17 -13.11
C TYR A 125 -17.23 -3.53 -14.32
N GLU A 126 -16.48 -3.11 -15.35
CA GLU A 126 -17.03 -2.56 -16.62
C GLU A 126 -17.83 -3.62 -17.38
N VAL A 127 -17.47 -4.89 -17.22
CA VAL A 127 -18.19 -6.04 -17.75
C VAL A 127 -18.72 -6.87 -16.57
N PRO A 128 -20.03 -6.90 -16.33
CA PRO A 128 -20.61 -7.65 -15.22
C PRO A 128 -20.37 -9.15 -15.32
N GLY A 129 -20.19 -9.80 -14.16
CA GLY A 129 -20.19 -11.27 -14.05
C GLY A 129 -18.87 -11.95 -14.39
N LEU A 130 -17.80 -11.22 -14.62
CA LEU A 130 -16.48 -11.83 -14.69
C LEU A 130 -16.04 -12.31 -13.30
N PRO A 131 -15.28 -13.41 -13.21
CA PRO A 131 -14.59 -13.77 -11.99
C PRO A 131 -13.69 -12.63 -11.49
N HIS A 132 -13.58 -12.45 -10.19
CA HIS A 132 -12.79 -11.39 -9.55
C HIS A 132 -11.38 -11.28 -10.15
N ALA A 133 -10.68 -12.41 -10.27
CA ALA A 133 -9.35 -12.49 -10.87
C ALA A 133 -9.26 -12.16 -12.37
N ARG A 134 -10.35 -11.76 -13.02
CA ARG A 134 -10.38 -11.33 -14.44
C ARG A 134 -10.47 -9.81 -14.57
N TYR A 135 -10.71 -9.10 -13.46
CA TYR A 135 -10.70 -7.64 -13.46
C TYR A 135 -9.27 -7.10 -13.27
N GLY A 136 -8.92 -6.10 -14.06
CA GLY A 136 -7.60 -5.48 -14.05
C GLY A 136 -7.28 -4.74 -12.77
N CYS A 137 -8.26 -4.09 -12.16
CA CYS A 137 -8.08 -3.41 -10.88
C CYS A 137 -7.77 -4.38 -9.74
N GLU A 138 -8.39 -5.57 -9.72
CA GLU A 138 -8.13 -6.60 -8.72
C GLU A 138 -6.74 -7.22 -8.89
N ARG A 139 -6.40 -7.55 -10.15
CA ARG A 139 -5.05 -8.00 -10.48
C ARG A 139 -3.98 -6.95 -10.16
N PHE A 140 -4.28 -5.69 -10.41
CA PHE A 140 -3.40 -4.58 -10.07
C PHE A 140 -3.21 -4.47 -8.56
N ALA A 141 -4.30 -4.44 -7.78
CA ALA A 141 -4.26 -4.30 -6.33
C ALA A 141 -3.51 -5.47 -5.67
N SER A 142 -3.81 -6.70 -6.07
CA SER A 142 -3.10 -7.91 -5.60
C SER A 142 -1.64 -7.93 -6.01
N SER A 143 -1.32 -7.52 -7.26
CA SER A 143 0.07 -7.44 -7.74
C SER A 143 0.87 -6.37 -7.00
N LEU A 144 0.27 -5.22 -6.67
CA LEU A 144 0.90 -4.18 -5.88
C LEU A 144 1.21 -4.68 -4.47
N ALA A 145 0.20 -5.20 -3.77
CA ALA A 145 0.35 -5.74 -2.43
C ALA A 145 1.41 -6.85 -2.35
N TRP A 146 1.43 -7.77 -3.31
CA TRP A 146 2.44 -8.81 -3.38
C TRP A 146 3.83 -8.26 -3.75
N SER A 147 3.92 -7.38 -4.73
CA SER A 147 5.21 -6.92 -5.25
C SER A 147 5.99 -6.04 -4.28
N TYR A 148 5.28 -5.29 -3.44
CA TYR A 148 5.90 -4.38 -2.48
C TYR A 148 6.00 -4.95 -1.06
N TRP A 149 5.39 -6.10 -0.82
CA TRP A 149 5.60 -6.90 0.40
C TRP A 149 5.62 -8.41 0.07
N PRO A 150 6.67 -8.93 -0.58
CA PRO A 150 6.78 -10.34 -1.00
C PRO A 150 7.13 -11.26 0.18
N SER A 151 6.25 -11.31 1.17
CA SER A 151 6.40 -12.12 2.38
C SER A 151 5.71 -13.48 2.24
N LYS A 152 6.25 -14.50 2.91
CA LYS A 152 5.54 -15.79 3.05
C LYS A 152 4.20 -15.66 3.78
N ASP A 153 4.06 -14.61 4.59
CA ASP A 153 2.86 -14.31 5.36
C ASP A 153 1.82 -13.52 4.54
N ASN A 154 2.15 -13.09 3.31
CA ASN A 154 1.21 -12.39 2.44
C ASN A 154 0.23 -13.39 1.80
N VAL A 155 -1.06 -13.28 2.14
CA VAL A 155 -2.12 -14.15 1.60
C VAL A 155 -2.24 -14.06 0.06
N LEU A 156 -1.82 -12.93 -0.54
CA LEU A 156 -1.86 -12.70 -1.99
C LEU A 156 -0.61 -13.26 -2.71
N ARG A 157 0.25 -13.98 -2.00
CA ARG A 157 1.37 -14.69 -2.62
C ARG A 157 0.83 -15.70 -3.65
N PRO A 158 1.21 -15.59 -4.93
CA PRO A 158 0.75 -16.52 -5.94
C PRO A 158 1.15 -17.97 -5.63
N ALA A 159 0.19 -18.87 -5.71
CA ALA A 159 0.36 -20.31 -5.61
C ALA A 159 0.09 -21.00 -6.97
N ALA A 160 -0.70 -20.36 -7.85
CA ALA A 160 -1.07 -20.86 -9.16
C ALA A 160 -0.98 -19.75 -10.22
N PRO A 161 -0.82 -20.08 -11.52
CA PRO A 161 -0.78 -19.08 -12.60
C PRO A 161 -2.07 -18.27 -12.76
N ALA A 162 -3.20 -18.78 -12.27
CA ALA A 162 -4.49 -18.10 -12.32
C ALA A 162 -4.68 -17.04 -11.22
N ASP A 163 -3.83 -17.04 -10.20
CA ASP A 163 -3.93 -16.10 -9.09
C ASP A 163 -3.71 -14.67 -9.59
N GLU A 164 -4.37 -13.72 -8.96
CA GLU A 164 -4.39 -12.30 -9.37
C GLU A 164 -2.98 -11.70 -9.46
N ALA A 165 -2.13 -11.98 -8.49
CA ALA A 165 -0.76 -11.47 -8.43
C ALA A 165 0.26 -12.29 -9.25
N ALA A 166 -0.17 -13.32 -9.99
CA ALA A 166 0.73 -14.23 -10.73
C ALA A 166 1.20 -13.70 -12.08
N SER A 167 0.51 -12.71 -12.66
CA SER A 167 0.69 -12.29 -14.05
C SER A 167 2.08 -11.74 -14.35
N LEU A 168 2.68 -11.00 -13.42
CA LEU A 168 4.01 -10.42 -13.56
C LEU A 168 4.89 -10.74 -12.35
N PRO A 169 6.17 -11.05 -12.56
CA PRO A 169 7.14 -11.09 -11.48
C PRO A 169 7.21 -9.73 -10.75
N PRO A 170 7.37 -9.69 -9.41
CA PRO A 170 7.38 -8.46 -8.63
C PRO A 170 8.29 -7.34 -9.16
N ALA A 171 9.51 -7.69 -9.61
CA ALA A 171 10.44 -6.70 -10.16
C ALA A 171 9.92 -6.04 -11.45
N ARG A 172 9.28 -6.83 -12.33
CA ARG A 172 8.69 -6.33 -13.58
C ARG A 172 7.47 -5.46 -13.30
N PHE A 173 6.60 -5.87 -12.39
CA PHE A 173 5.45 -5.08 -11.98
C PHE A 173 5.90 -3.71 -11.41
N ARG A 174 6.87 -3.69 -10.49
CA ARG A 174 7.40 -2.45 -9.92
C ARG A 174 8.00 -1.52 -10.99
N ALA A 175 8.77 -2.05 -11.93
CA ALA A 175 9.35 -1.26 -13.01
C ALA A 175 8.27 -0.63 -13.89
N LEU A 176 7.25 -1.40 -14.27
CA LEU A 176 6.12 -0.92 -15.06
C LEU A 176 5.35 0.17 -14.31
N LEU A 177 5.00 -0.08 -13.04
CA LEU A 177 4.26 0.90 -12.23
C LEU A 177 5.04 2.21 -12.06
N THR A 178 6.34 2.13 -11.79
CA THR A 178 7.19 3.33 -11.68
C THR A 178 7.16 4.17 -12.96
N GLN A 179 7.22 3.52 -14.14
CA GLN A 179 7.12 4.23 -15.42
C GLN A 179 5.75 4.91 -15.61
N LEU A 180 4.67 4.22 -15.24
CA LEU A 180 3.32 4.75 -15.40
C LEU A 180 2.98 5.89 -14.43
N LEU A 181 3.57 5.88 -13.24
CA LEU A 181 3.36 6.96 -12.26
C LEU A 181 4.25 8.19 -12.52
N ALA A 182 5.26 8.08 -13.38
CA ALA A 182 6.14 9.19 -13.76
C ALA A 182 5.69 9.90 -15.06
N ALA A 183 4.69 9.36 -15.77
CA ALA A 183 4.21 9.88 -17.04
C ALA A 183 3.06 10.87 -16.87
#